data_7c147ec222e5c5b3e77bbfc766eadfe4
#
_entry.id   7c147ec222e5c5b3e77bbfc766eadfe4
#
_cell.length_a   1.000
_cell.length_b   1.000
_cell.length_c   1.000
_cell.angle_alpha   90.00
_cell.angle_beta   90.00
_cell.angle_gamma   90.00
#
_symmetry.space_group_name_H-M   'P 1'
#
loop_
_entity.id
_entity.type
_entity.pdbx_description
1 polymer ?
#
loop_
_entity_poly.entity_id
_entity_poly.type
_entity_poly.pdbx_seq_one_letter_code
_entity_poly.pdbx_strand_id
1 'polypeptide(L)'
;MTQSSRTPRRVPLILALVLVGLNLRPSMAAIGPLLTSIRNTIPLSYTVVSLLTMLPVLAMGFAMFRGARLAARWGEHRVIAVALLVIGLASLARLHASTALDLILSAVVAGMGIAIIQSVMPGIIKSRFPNAVALLMGVYVTAIMGGAALAASTSPFIGAWLGDWQHALAAWSALAAVALAAWYAIRGDIVSFDAADTGAALQEESLAARPRAWLLGIFFGLGTASYTCVLAWLPPFYVEQGWSDTHAGLLLAYLTSMEVVSGLVMPALASRHADRRPVLLLVLASVIAGFVGLILAPVAYPVVWAGLLGIGIGGLFPLSLIVAMDHMDAPRRAGQLTAFVQGVGYLIAALSPLIAGFIKDVSSSFTEAWLLLAVVSAGMTFMVQRFRPADYPRHFAVRSAPAAAER
;
A
#
# COMPACT_ATOMS: atom_id res chain seq x y z
N MET A 1 42.86 3.55 11.51
CA MET A 1 41.68 3.00 12.20
C MET A 1 40.89 2.20 11.17
N THR A 2 41.04 0.87 11.21
CA THR A 2 40.41 -0.08 10.31
C THR A 2 38.92 -0.15 10.62
N GLN A 3 38.06 0.38 9.77
CA GLN A 3 36.62 0.12 9.82
C GLN A 3 36.40 -1.37 9.55
N SER A 4 36.10 -2.12 10.61
CA SER A 4 35.61 -3.49 10.55
C SER A 4 34.32 -3.49 9.72
N SER A 5 34.36 -4.01 8.51
CA SER A 5 33.20 -4.30 7.68
C SER A 5 32.39 -5.41 8.32
N ARG A 6 31.52 -5.06 9.29
CA ARG A 6 30.53 -5.99 9.83
C ARG A 6 29.58 -6.35 8.69
N THR A 7 29.59 -7.59 8.26
CA THR A 7 28.56 -8.16 7.39
C THR A 7 27.18 -7.83 7.99
N PRO A 8 26.28 -7.14 7.28
CA PRO A 8 25.00 -6.75 7.85
C PRO A 8 24.25 -8.01 8.33
N ARG A 9 23.76 -7.96 9.54
CA ARG A 9 22.92 -9.03 10.12
C ARG A 9 21.59 -9.07 9.36
N ARG A 10 21.51 -9.91 8.32
CA ARG A 10 20.34 -9.97 7.41
C ARG A 10 19.04 -10.30 8.15
N VAL A 11 19.07 -11.22 9.11
CA VAL A 11 17.88 -11.67 9.85
C VAL A 11 17.24 -10.56 10.68
N PRO A 12 17.98 -9.81 11.54
CA PRO A 12 17.39 -8.68 12.29
C PRO A 12 16.81 -7.60 11.39
N LEU A 13 17.42 -7.33 10.23
CA LEU A 13 16.91 -6.33 9.28
C LEU A 13 15.59 -6.79 8.63
N ILE A 14 15.48 -8.08 8.25
CA ILE A 14 14.23 -8.64 7.72
C ILE A 14 13.14 -8.62 8.80
N LEU A 15 13.46 -8.96 10.03
CA LEU A 15 12.51 -8.93 11.14
C LEU A 15 12.01 -7.51 11.41
N ALA A 16 12.91 -6.53 11.44
CA ALA A 16 12.52 -5.13 11.60
C ALA A 16 11.64 -4.64 10.43
N LEU A 17 11.96 -5.03 9.18
CA LEU A 17 11.15 -4.74 7.99
C LEU A 17 9.74 -5.33 8.12
N VAL A 18 9.60 -6.57 8.59
CA VAL A 18 8.31 -7.22 8.81
C VAL A 18 7.52 -6.49 9.91
N LEU A 19 8.15 -6.17 11.05
CA LEU A 19 7.49 -5.44 12.14
C LEU A 19 7.06 -4.04 11.73
N VAL A 20 7.87 -3.32 10.97
CA VAL A 20 7.50 -2.03 10.39
C VAL A 20 6.32 -2.21 9.44
N GLY A 21 6.36 -3.21 8.53
CA GLY A 21 5.26 -3.50 7.60
C GLY A 21 3.95 -3.80 8.33
N LEU A 22 3.98 -4.69 9.33
CA LEU A 22 2.82 -5.06 10.15
C LEU A 22 2.17 -3.82 10.82
N ASN A 23 2.96 -2.81 11.15
CA ASN A 23 2.47 -1.60 11.83
C ASN A 23 1.75 -0.61 10.89
N LEU A 24 1.85 -0.74 9.57
CA LEU A 24 1.38 0.29 8.63
C LEU A 24 -0.14 0.30 8.40
N ARG A 25 -0.88 -0.73 8.74
CA ARG A 25 -2.32 -0.81 8.45
C ARG A 25 -3.23 -0.88 9.68
N PRO A 26 -2.80 -1.33 10.86
CA PRO A 26 -3.70 -1.47 12.02
C PRO A 26 -4.47 -0.21 12.37
N SER A 27 -3.82 0.95 12.35
CA SER A 27 -4.45 2.25 12.67
C SER A 27 -5.64 2.61 11.78
N MET A 28 -5.74 2.02 10.58
CA MET A 28 -6.86 2.20 9.65
C MET A 28 -7.83 1.01 9.70
N ALA A 29 -7.29 -0.21 9.64
CA ALA A 29 -8.09 -1.43 9.53
C ALA A 29 -8.89 -1.77 10.79
N ALA A 30 -8.46 -1.30 11.96
CA ALA A 30 -9.17 -1.51 13.23
C ALA A 30 -10.48 -0.72 13.35
N ILE A 31 -10.67 0.35 12.58
CA ILE A 31 -11.86 1.23 12.68
C ILE A 31 -13.12 0.50 12.22
N GLY A 32 -13.06 -0.20 11.09
CA GLY A 32 -14.23 -0.85 10.50
C GLY A 32 -14.95 -1.82 11.43
N PRO A 33 -14.27 -2.82 12.01
CA PRO A 33 -14.88 -3.78 12.94
C PRO A 33 -15.39 -3.17 14.23
N LEU A 34 -14.89 -2.00 14.63
CA LEU A 34 -15.32 -1.27 15.82
C LEU A 34 -16.38 -0.20 15.52
N LEU A 35 -16.80 -0.05 14.26
CA LEU A 35 -17.64 1.05 13.82
C LEU A 35 -18.97 1.13 14.57
N THR A 36 -19.61 0.00 14.85
CA THR A 36 -20.84 -0.05 15.62
C THR A 36 -20.64 0.47 17.05
N SER A 37 -19.58 0.05 17.72
CA SER A 37 -19.23 0.52 19.06
C SER A 37 -18.89 2.01 19.07
N ILE A 38 -18.19 2.51 18.04
CA ILE A 38 -17.88 3.94 17.87
C ILE A 38 -19.17 4.74 17.68
N ARG A 39 -20.09 4.27 16.83
CA ARG A 39 -21.37 4.97 16.56
C ARG A 39 -22.30 5.02 17.75
N ASN A 40 -22.19 4.09 18.69
CA ASN A 40 -22.96 4.12 19.94
C ASN A 40 -22.52 5.24 20.89
N THR A 41 -21.29 5.76 20.72
CA THR A 41 -20.70 6.80 21.58
C THR A 41 -20.54 8.13 20.88
N ILE A 42 -20.21 8.10 19.59
CA ILE A 42 -20.03 9.29 18.75
C ILE A 42 -21.02 9.22 17.58
N PRO A 43 -21.90 10.25 17.42
CA PRO A 43 -22.82 10.27 16.29
C PRO A 43 -22.07 10.45 14.97
N LEU A 44 -21.87 9.34 14.24
CA LEU A 44 -21.22 9.33 12.93
C LEU A 44 -22.26 9.16 11.83
N SER A 45 -22.38 10.13 10.94
CA SER A 45 -23.10 9.96 9.68
C SER A 45 -22.29 9.06 8.71
N TYR A 46 -22.98 8.47 7.74
CA TYR A 46 -22.28 7.67 6.71
C TYR A 46 -21.23 8.48 5.93
N THR A 47 -21.49 9.78 5.72
CA THR A 47 -20.50 10.69 5.12
C THR A 47 -19.23 10.79 5.95
N VAL A 48 -19.34 10.92 7.28
CA VAL A 48 -18.19 10.99 8.18
C VAL A 48 -17.42 9.67 8.20
N VAL A 49 -18.11 8.53 8.15
CA VAL A 49 -17.47 7.20 8.02
C VAL A 49 -16.68 7.10 6.71
N SER A 50 -17.24 7.60 5.62
CA SER A 50 -16.53 7.64 4.33
C SER A 50 -15.30 8.55 4.39
N LEU A 51 -15.37 9.70 5.07
CA LEU A 51 -14.22 10.58 5.28
C LEU A 51 -13.13 9.94 6.14
N LEU A 52 -13.49 9.10 7.13
CA LEU A 52 -12.52 8.35 7.96
C LEU A 52 -11.67 7.38 7.15
N THR A 53 -12.16 6.91 6.02
CA THR A 53 -11.41 6.01 5.12
C THR A 53 -10.71 6.77 4.01
N MET A 54 -11.35 7.78 3.43
CA MET A 54 -10.86 8.53 2.27
C MET A 54 -9.73 9.51 2.64
N LEU A 55 -9.92 10.33 3.68
CA LEU A 55 -8.98 11.40 4.02
C LEU A 55 -7.57 10.90 4.38
N PRO A 56 -7.40 9.80 5.16
CA PRO A 56 -6.08 9.24 5.39
C PRO A 56 -5.38 8.79 4.11
N VAL A 57 -6.10 8.18 3.17
CA VAL A 57 -5.53 7.72 1.88
C VAL A 57 -5.14 8.91 1.00
N LEU A 58 -5.95 9.98 0.97
CA LEU A 58 -5.58 11.23 0.30
C LEU A 58 -4.33 11.85 0.93
N ALA A 59 -4.28 11.93 2.26
CA ALA A 59 -3.13 12.45 2.99
C ALA A 59 -1.87 11.60 2.70
N MET A 60 -2.01 10.27 2.62
CA MET A 60 -0.94 9.38 2.18
C MET A 60 -0.44 9.76 0.79
N GLY A 61 -1.34 9.95 -0.17
CA GLY A 61 -0.98 10.34 -1.54
C GLY A 61 -0.09 11.59 -1.56
N PHE A 62 -0.48 12.64 -0.85
CA PHE A 62 0.31 13.88 -0.77
C PHE A 62 1.62 13.73 0.02
N ALA A 63 1.62 12.97 1.11
CA ALA A 63 2.80 12.77 1.94
C ALA A 63 3.90 11.95 1.23
N MET A 64 3.52 11.04 0.33
CA MET A 64 4.45 10.23 -0.47
C MET A 64 5.49 11.08 -1.21
N PHE A 65 5.08 12.21 -1.78
CA PHE A 65 5.98 13.08 -2.55
C PHE A 65 7.04 13.78 -1.70
N ARG A 66 6.88 13.76 -0.36
CA ARG A 66 7.82 14.41 0.56
C ARG A 66 8.76 13.44 1.28
N GLY A 67 8.42 12.17 1.37
CA GLY A 67 9.16 11.19 2.17
C GLY A 67 10.61 11.02 1.71
N ALA A 68 10.87 10.91 0.41
CA ALA A 68 12.21 10.81 -0.13
C ALA A 68 13.08 12.06 0.17
N ARG A 69 12.47 13.27 0.14
CA ARG A 69 13.17 14.52 0.50
C ARG A 69 13.51 14.58 1.98
N LEU A 70 12.58 14.12 2.83
CA LEU A 70 12.82 14.03 4.27
C LEU A 70 13.93 13.03 4.58
N ALA A 71 13.94 11.87 3.91
CA ALA A 71 14.98 10.86 4.06
C ALA A 71 16.36 11.36 3.61
N ALA A 72 16.42 12.13 2.52
CA ALA A 72 17.65 12.76 2.05
C ALA A 72 18.20 13.81 3.05
N ARG A 73 17.31 14.52 3.77
CA ARG A 73 17.71 15.58 4.71
C ARG A 73 18.06 15.05 6.09
N TRP A 74 17.32 14.09 6.62
CA TRP A 74 17.42 13.63 8.01
C TRP A 74 18.01 12.23 8.15
N GLY A 75 18.22 11.53 7.02
CA GLY A 75 18.61 10.13 6.95
C GLY A 75 17.42 9.17 7.10
N GLU A 76 17.52 8.04 6.40
CA GLU A 76 16.44 7.03 6.32
C GLU A 76 16.03 6.49 7.68
N HIS A 77 17.03 6.18 8.52
CA HIS A 77 16.78 5.61 9.84
C HIS A 77 15.95 6.55 10.73
N ARG A 78 16.30 7.85 10.79
CA ARG A 78 15.59 8.83 11.62
C ARG A 78 14.18 9.09 11.11
N VAL A 79 14.01 9.19 9.80
CA VAL A 79 12.71 9.45 9.18
C VAL A 79 11.72 8.31 9.46
N ILE A 80 12.15 7.05 9.35
CA ILE A 80 11.32 5.90 9.68
C ILE A 80 11.01 5.86 11.20
N ALA A 81 12.01 6.12 12.06
CA ALA A 81 11.78 6.15 13.50
C ALA A 81 10.76 7.22 13.90
N VAL A 82 10.88 8.44 13.36
CA VAL A 82 9.91 9.53 13.59
C VAL A 82 8.52 9.16 13.06
N ALA A 83 8.45 8.56 11.87
CA ALA A 83 7.18 8.16 11.29
C ALA A 83 6.49 7.05 12.11
N LEU A 84 7.24 6.06 12.64
CA LEU A 84 6.71 5.05 13.57
C LEU A 84 6.20 5.69 14.88
N LEU A 85 6.95 6.65 15.42
CA LEU A 85 6.52 7.41 16.59
C LEU A 85 5.22 8.17 16.32
N VAL A 86 5.11 8.84 15.17
CA VAL A 86 3.89 9.56 14.76
C VAL A 86 2.70 8.61 14.65
N ILE A 87 2.87 7.42 14.04
CA ILE A 87 1.80 6.41 13.96
C ILE A 87 1.39 5.94 15.36
N GLY A 88 2.37 5.67 16.23
CA GLY A 88 2.13 5.25 17.62
C GLY A 88 1.38 6.31 18.41
N LEU A 89 1.82 7.56 18.37
CA LEU A 89 1.18 8.68 19.07
C LEU A 89 -0.23 8.97 18.52
N ALA A 90 -0.41 8.91 17.21
CA ALA A 90 -1.73 9.07 16.59
C ALA A 90 -2.71 7.95 17.01
N SER A 91 -2.22 6.71 17.16
CA SER A 91 -3.02 5.60 17.69
C SER A 91 -3.31 5.80 19.18
N LEU A 92 -2.35 6.24 19.97
CA LEU A 92 -2.50 6.49 21.41
C LEU A 92 -3.46 7.66 21.68
N ALA A 93 -3.42 8.71 20.87
CA ALA A 93 -4.33 9.86 20.99
C ALA A 93 -5.82 9.47 20.92
N ARG A 94 -6.14 8.32 20.34
CA ARG A 94 -7.51 7.79 20.27
C ARG A 94 -8.10 7.37 21.62
N LEU A 95 -7.27 7.23 22.68
CA LEU A 95 -7.74 7.07 24.04
C LEU A 95 -8.67 8.19 24.48
N HIS A 96 -8.40 9.40 23.97
CA HIS A 96 -9.17 10.60 24.33
C HIS A 96 -10.12 11.05 23.21
N ALA A 97 -10.31 10.23 22.18
CA ALA A 97 -11.20 10.57 21.07
C ALA A 97 -12.65 10.62 21.53
N SER A 98 -13.26 11.79 21.45
CA SER A 98 -14.65 12.05 21.86
C SER A 98 -15.49 12.58 20.70
N THR A 99 -14.86 12.97 19.58
CA THR A 99 -15.53 13.51 18.40
C THR A 99 -15.10 12.81 17.12
N ALA A 100 -15.92 12.94 16.10
CA ALA A 100 -15.58 12.50 14.74
C ALA A 100 -14.28 13.14 14.22
N LEU A 101 -14.05 14.41 14.59
CA LEU A 101 -12.85 15.15 14.17
C LEU A 101 -11.57 14.54 14.78
N ASP A 102 -11.60 14.12 16.05
CA ASP A 102 -10.46 13.47 16.71
C ASP A 102 -10.06 12.18 15.97
N LEU A 103 -11.05 11.38 15.57
CA LEU A 103 -10.83 10.15 14.80
C LEU A 103 -10.25 10.45 13.42
N ILE A 104 -10.81 11.44 12.71
CA ILE A 104 -10.33 11.85 11.38
C ILE A 104 -8.89 12.37 11.47
N LEU A 105 -8.61 13.29 12.40
CA LEU A 105 -7.28 13.88 12.55
C LEU A 105 -6.24 12.82 12.92
N SER A 106 -6.55 11.93 13.85
CA SER A 106 -5.63 10.84 14.22
C SER A 106 -5.37 9.89 13.04
N ALA A 107 -6.40 9.58 12.23
CA ALA A 107 -6.26 8.73 11.06
C ALA A 107 -5.43 9.40 9.95
N VAL A 108 -5.63 10.70 9.71
CA VAL A 108 -4.85 11.49 8.75
C VAL A 108 -3.38 11.57 9.16
N VAL A 109 -3.10 11.86 10.44
CA VAL A 109 -1.73 11.93 10.98
C VAL A 109 -1.04 10.57 10.89
N ALA A 110 -1.72 9.47 11.26
CA ALA A 110 -1.21 8.13 11.07
C ALA A 110 -0.93 7.83 9.60
N GLY A 111 -1.86 8.20 8.69
CA GLY A 111 -1.70 8.04 7.24
C GLY A 111 -0.47 8.75 6.69
N MET A 112 -0.17 9.97 7.15
CA MET A 112 1.07 10.66 6.77
C MET A 112 2.32 9.91 7.22
N GLY A 113 2.36 9.39 8.45
CA GLY A 113 3.45 8.57 8.94
C GLY A 113 3.63 7.29 8.11
N ILE A 114 2.54 6.60 7.80
CA ILE A 114 2.52 5.41 6.93
C ILE A 114 3.13 5.73 5.57
N ALA A 115 2.70 6.82 4.94
CA ALA A 115 3.17 7.23 3.62
C ALA A 115 4.68 7.52 3.61
N ILE A 116 5.18 8.18 4.64
CA ILE A 116 6.62 8.47 4.77
C ILE A 116 7.42 7.16 4.83
N ILE A 117 6.99 6.17 5.62
CA ILE A 117 7.66 4.86 5.67
C ILE A 117 7.60 4.17 4.31
N GLN A 118 6.43 4.11 3.69
CA GLN A 118 6.24 3.46 2.39
C GLN A 118 7.03 4.13 1.25
N SER A 119 7.30 5.44 1.34
CA SER A 119 8.09 6.16 0.33
C SER A 119 9.59 5.87 0.42
N VAL A 120 10.09 5.46 1.58
CA VAL A 120 11.53 5.22 1.84
C VAL A 120 11.87 3.72 1.78
N MET A 121 10.99 2.86 2.27
CA MET A 121 11.25 1.43 2.45
C MET A 121 11.65 0.68 1.16
N PRO A 122 11.05 0.92 -0.01
CA PRO A 122 11.48 0.27 -1.25
C PRO A 122 12.94 0.55 -1.60
N GLY A 123 13.40 1.79 -1.39
CA GLY A 123 14.81 2.18 -1.60
C GLY A 123 15.75 1.39 -0.68
N ILE A 124 15.40 1.27 0.61
CA ILE A 124 16.15 0.48 1.59
C ILE A 124 16.20 -0.99 1.18
N ILE A 125 15.06 -1.59 0.80
CA ILE A 125 15.01 -2.99 0.35
C ILE A 125 15.94 -3.18 -0.84
N LYS A 126 15.89 -2.31 -1.83
CA LYS A 126 16.73 -2.41 -3.02
C LYS A 126 18.22 -2.23 -2.72
N SER A 127 18.57 -1.33 -1.82
CA SER A 127 19.97 -1.06 -1.45
C SER A 127 20.58 -2.21 -0.64
N ARG A 128 19.79 -2.84 0.25
CA ARG A 128 20.27 -3.87 1.18
C ARG A 128 20.17 -5.28 0.63
N PHE A 129 19.22 -5.53 -0.25
CA PHE A 129 18.92 -6.84 -0.80
C PHE A 129 18.79 -6.80 -2.33
N PRO A 130 19.83 -6.35 -3.07
CA PRO A 130 19.72 -6.17 -4.52
C PRO A 130 19.34 -7.45 -5.27
N ASN A 131 19.76 -8.62 -4.76
CA ASN A 131 19.49 -9.92 -5.37
C ASN A 131 18.15 -10.55 -4.90
N ALA A 132 17.41 -9.91 -3.98
CA ALA A 132 16.18 -10.44 -3.41
C ALA A 132 15.07 -9.39 -3.33
N VAL A 133 15.14 -8.34 -4.15
CA VAL A 133 14.22 -7.20 -4.13
C VAL A 133 12.76 -7.66 -4.24
N ALA A 134 12.43 -8.48 -5.24
CA ALA A 134 11.06 -8.94 -5.46
C ALA A 134 10.51 -9.75 -4.28
N LEU A 135 11.33 -10.67 -3.74
CA LEU A 135 10.95 -11.49 -2.59
C LEU A 135 10.70 -10.61 -1.35
N LEU A 136 11.63 -9.70 -1.03
CA LEU A 136 11.52 -8.85 0.17
C LEU A 136 10.44 -7.79 0.03
N MET A 137 10.14 -7.31 -1.17
CA MET A 137 8.96 -6.49 -1.43
C MET A 137 7.68 -7.28 -1.20
N GLY A 138 7.63 -8.54 -1.64
CA GLY A 138 6.53 -9.45 -1.33
C GLY A 138 6.34 -9.64 0.18
N VAL A 139 7.40 -9.96 0.91
CA VAL A 139 7.39 -10.09 2.38
C VAL A 139 6.90 -8.80 3.05
N TYR A 140 7.41 -7.65 2.63
CA TYR A 140 7.03 -6.35 3.17
C TYR A 140 5.54 -6.03 2.94
N VAL A 141 5.05 -6.23 1.71
CA VAL A 141 3.64 -5.98 1.38
C VAL A 141 2.73 -7.00 2.08
N THR A 142 3.14 -8.27 2.15
CA THR A 142 2.42 -9.29 2.93
C THR A 142 2.33 -8.92 4.41
N ALA A 143 3.41 -8.37 4.99
CA ALA A 143 3.37 -7.86 6.35
C ALA A 143 2.37 -6.70 6.52
N ILE A 144 2.30 -5.78 5.55
CA ILE A 144 1.30 -4.69 5.55
C ILE A 144 -0.13 -5.26 5.56
N MET A 145 -0.43 -6.21 4.68
CA MET A 145 -1.75 -6.85 4.61
C MET A 145 -2.04 -7.70 5.85
N GLY A 146 -1.03 -8.42 6.35
CA GLY A 146 -1.11 -9.18 7.61
C GLY A 146 -1.43 -8.29 8.81
N GLY A 147 -0.84 -7.11 8.88
CA GLY A 147 -1.15 -6.11 9.90
C GLY A 147 -2.61 -5.63 9.83
N ALA A 148 -3.14 -5.42 8.63
CA ALA A 148 -4.55 -5.09 8.43
C ALA A 148 -5.47 -6.22 8.89
N ALA A 149 -5.18 -7.46 8.49
CA ALA A 149 -5.96 -8.64 8.86
C ALA A 149 -5.95 -8.88 10.38
N LEU A 150 -4.78 -8.78 11.01
CA LEU A 150 -4.65 -8.88 12.48
C LEU A 150 -5.49 -7.82 13.18
N ALA A 151 -5.42 -6.57 12.73
CA ALA A 151 -6.17 -5.49 13.34
C ALA A 151 -7.68 -5.68 13.17
N ALA A 152 -8.12 -6.02 11.96
CA ALA A 152 -9.53 -6.23 11.69
C ALA A 152 -10.12 -7.39 12.51
N SER A 153 -9.38 -8.49 12.66
CA SER A 153 -9.86 -9.68 13.38
C SER A 153 -9.78 -9.56 14.91
N THR A 154 -8.76 -8.87 15.44
CA THR A 154 -8.50 -8.86 16.89
C THR A 154 -9.04 -7.63 17.63
N SER A 155 -9.23 -6.48 16.92
CA SER A 155 -9.68 -5.25 17.58
C SER A 155 -11.02 -5.37 18.32
N PRO A 156 -12.05 -6.09 17.84
CA PRO A 156 -13.28 -6.31 18.61
C PRO A 156 -13.04 -7.05 19.92
N PHE A 157 -12.16 -8.07 19.90
CA PHE A 157 -11.82 -8.83 21.12
C PHE A 157 -11.02 -7.97 22.11
N ILE A 158 -10.10 -7.16 21.61
CA ILE A 158 -9.34 -6.22 22.44
C ILE A 158 -10.30 -5.21 23.09
N GLY A 159 -11.28 -4.68 22.32
CA GLY A 159 -12.29 -3.76 22.84
C GLY A 159 -13.19 -4.40 23.91
N ALA A 160 -13.62 -5.64 23.68
CA ALA A 160 -14.40 -6.39 24.66
C ALA A 160 -13.61 -6.67 25.96
N TRP A 161 -12.30 -6.92 25.84
CA TRP A 161 -11.43 -7.19 26.98
C TRP A 161 -11.03 -5.92 27.75
N LEU A 162 -10.77 -4.81 27.05
CA LEU A 162 -10.35 -3.54 27.67
C LEU A 162 -11.52 -2.62 28.04
N GLY A 163 -12.75 -2.97 27.64
CA GLY A 163 -13.97 -2.29 28.03
C GLY A 163 -14.53 -1.27 27.05
N ASP A 164 -13.73 -0.77 26.10
CA ASP A 164 -14.17 0.19 25.10
C ASP A 164 -13.36 0.14 23.78
N TRP A 165 -13.88 0.82 22.76
CA TRP A 165 -13.27 0.91 21.44
C TRP A 165 -12.03 1.84 21.41
N GLN A 166 -11.96 2.84 22.31
CA GLN A 166 -10.83 3.76 22.41
C GLN A 166 -9.56 2.99 22.79
N HIS A 167 -9.64 2.17 23.83
CA HIS A 167 -8.53 1.30 24.24
C HIS A 167 -8.15 0.30 23.14
N ALA A 168 -9.14 -0.26 22.43
CA ALA A 168 -8.88 -1.18 21.32
C ALA A 168 -8.08 -0.52 20.20
N LEU A 169 -8.43 0.71 19.81
CA LEU A 169 -7.68 1.47 18.78
C LEU A 169 -6.30 1.89 19.28
N ALA A 170 -6.19 2.31 20.54
CA ALA A 170 -4.94 2.75 21.13
C ALA A 170 -3.96 1.59 21.38
N ALA A 171 -4.43 0.36 21.61
CA ALA A 171 -3.59 -0.82 21.82
C ALA A 171 -2.61 -1.07 20.66
N TRP A 172 -2.94 -0.64 19.44
CA TRP A 172 -2.05 -0.73 18.29
C TRP A 172 -0.81 0.16 18.39
N SER A 173 -0.78 1.12 19.32
CA SER A 173 0.44 1.87 19.66
C SER A 173 1.55 0.97 20.22
N ALA A 174 1.19 -0.14 20.88
CA ALA A 174 2.16 -1.12 21.37
C ALA A 174 2.93 -1.78 20.22
N LEU A 175 2.26 -2.12 19.11
CA LEU A 175 2.94 -2.64 17.92
C LEU A 175 3.89 -1.58 17.31
N ALA A 176 3.49 -0.31 17.32
CA ALA A 176 4.35 0.78 16.87
C ALA A 176 5.59 0.92 17.77
N ALA A 177 5.44 0.78 19.07
CA ALA A 177 6.57 0.79 20.02
C ALA A 177 7.52 -0.40 19.78
N VAL A 178 7.00 -1.60 19.56
CA VAL A 178 7.79 -2.79 19.24
C VAL A 178 8.53 -2.61 17.91
N ALA A 179 7.85 -2.12 16.87
CA ALA A 179 8.46 -1.85 15.57
C ALA A 179 9.57 -0.78 15.69
N LEU A 180 9.33 0.28 16.48
CA LEU A 180 10.30 1.34 16.76
C LEU A 180 11.52 0.79 17.48
N ALA A 181 11.34 -0.04 18.52
CA ALA A 181 12.43 -0.68 19.26
C ALA A 181 13.28 -1.58 18.36
N ALA A 182 12.62 -2.43 17.54
CA ALA A 182 13.29 -3.28 16.56
C ALA A 182 14.06 -2.46 15.52
N TRP A 183 13.49 -1.34 15.06
CA TRP A 183 14.14 -0.43 14.13
C TRP A 183 15.37 0.25 14.74
N TYR A 184 15.30 0.66 16.00
CA TYR A 184 16.45 1.21 16.72
C TYR A 184 17.56 0.17 16.95
N ALA A 185 17.22 -1.09 17.20
CA ALA A 185 18.19 -2.17 17.41
C ALA A 185 19.09 -2.42 16.19
N ILE A 186 18.61 -2.14 14.98
CA ILE A 186 19.36 -2.32 13.73
C ILE A 186 20.06 -1.03 13.25
N ARG A 187 20.03 0.04 14.05
CA ARG A 187 20.56 1.37 13.69
C ARG A 187 22.00 1.32 13.15
N GLY A 188 22.85 0.45 13.73
CA GLY A 188 24.26 0.32 13.31
C GLY A 188 24.44 -0.39 11.96
N ASP A 189 23.42 -1.14 11.50
CA ASP A 189 23.46 -1.88 10.25
C ASP A 189 22.90 -1.09 9.06
N ILE A 190 22.20 0.03 9.35
CA ILE A 190 21.71 0.96 8.33
C ILE A 190 22.76 2.06 8.18
N VAL A 191 23.62 1.87 7.18
CA VAL A 191 24.49 2.97 6.73
C VAL A 191 23.58 4.01 6.12
N SER A 192 23.56 5.21 6.68
CA SER A 192 22.93 6.37 6.07
C SER A 192 23.47 6.46 4.64
N PHE A 193 22.61 6.74 3.67
CA PHE A 193 23.10 7.20 2.37
C PHE A 193 23.95 8.43 2.67
N ASP A 194 25.26 8.28 2.55
CA ASP A 194 26.16 9.39 2.81
C ASP A 194 25.75 10.55 1.92
N ALA A 195 25.56 11.70 2.53
CA ALA A 195 25.36 12.95 1.83
C ALA A 195 26.57 13.30 0.89
N ALA A 196 27.64 12.51 0.98
CA ALA A 196 28.83 12.63 0.15
C ALA A 196 28.60 12.30 -1.34
N ASP A 197 27.57 11.55 -1.70
CA ASP A 197 27.15 11.37 -3.10
C ASP A 197 26.30 12.56 -3.62
N THR A 198 26.14 13.61 -2.81
CA THR A 198 25.54 14.90 -3.21
C THR A 198 26.45 15.76 -4.09
N GLY A 199 27.67 15.31 -4.39
CA GLY A 199 28.62 16.01 -5.27
C GLY A 199 28.24 16.03 -6.77
N ALA A 200 27.33 15.20 -7.21
CA ALA A 200 26.65 15.31 -8.49
C ALA A 200 25.22 15.80 -8.26
N ALA A 201 25.07 17.10 -8.05
CA ALA A 201 23.82 17.82 -8.35
C ALA A 201 23.60 17.76 -9.88
N LEU A 202 23.47 16.55 -10.42
CA LEU A 202 22.81 16.32 -11.69
C LEU A 202 21.42 16.87 -11.51
N GLN A 203 21.04 17.84 -12.34
CA GLN A 203 19.70 18.39 -12.45
C GLN A 203 18.72 17.22 -12.33
N GLU A 204 18.07 17.08 -11.15
CA GLU A 204 17.06 16.07 -10.91
C GLU A 204 15.89 16.44 -11.82
N GLU A 205 15.88 15.90 -13.03
CA GLU A 205 14.69 15.99 -13.88
C GLU A 205 13.51 15.48 -13.08
N SER A 206 12.53 16.35 -12.88
CA SER A 206 11.34 16.04 -12.11
C SER A 206 10.66 14.78 -12.67
N LEU A 207 10.40 13.78 -11.82
CA LEU A 207 9.66 12.59 -12.21
C LEU A 207 8.30 12.94 -12.80
N ALA A 208 7.72 14.07 -12.40
CA ALA A 208 6.47 14.60 -12.95
C ALA A 208 6.60 15.01 -14.44
N ALA A 209 7.81 15.29 -14.93
CA ALA A 209 8.06 15.58 -16.34
C ALA A 209 8.22 14.30 -17.20
N ARG A 210 8.25 13.11 -16.57
CA ARG A 210 8.47 11.83 -17.26
C ARG A 210 7.14 11.08 -17.46
N PRO A 211 6.63 10.94 -18.68
CA PRO A 211 5.35 10.24 -18.95
C PRO A 211 5.35 8.80 -18.43
N ARG A 212 6.53 8.16 -18.40
CA ARG A 212 6.67 6.80 -17.89
C ARG A 212 6.35 6.69 -16.39
N ALA A 213 6.72 7.68 -15.58
CA ALA A 213 6.41 7.72 -14.16
C ALA A 213 4.88 7.82 -13.92
N TRP A 214 4.18 8.60 -14.75
CA TRP A 214 2.72 8.67 -14.72
C TRP A 214 2.06 7.36 -15.12
N LEU A 215 2.57 6.70 -16.19
CA LEU A 215 2.05 5.39 -16.61
C LEU A 215 2.13 4.36 -15.47
N LEU A 216 3.26 4.30 -14.77
CA LEU A 216 3.46 3.43 -13.62
C LEU A 216 2.54 3.83 -12.45
N GLY A 217 2.41 5.14 -12.17
CA GLY A 217 1.54 5.66 -11.12
C GLY A 217 0.06 5.38 -11.38
N ILE A 218 -0.40 5.57 -12.62
CA ILE A 218 -1.77 5.24 -13.03
C ILE A 218 -2.00 3.73 -12.95
N PHE A 219 -1.07 2.92 -13.43
CA PHE A 219 -1.18 1.45 -13.35
C PHE A 219 -1.31 0.98 -11.89
N PHE A 220 -0.45 1.44 -11.00
CA PHE A 220 -0.54 1.15 -9.57
C PHE A 220 -1.85 1.68 -8.96
N GLY A 221 -2.27 2.88 -9.35
CA GLY A 221 -3.49 3.52 -8.86
C GLY A 221 -4.76 2.76 -9.24
N LEU A 222 -4.86 2.30 -10.49
CA LEU A 222 -6.00 1.53 -10.97
C LEU A 222 -6.09 0.15 -10.27
N GLY A 223 -4.95 -0.51 -10.04
CA GLY A 223 -4.91 -1.74 -9.25
C GLY A 223 -5.33 -1.53 -7.80
N THR A 224 -4.84 -0.45 -7.16
CA THR A 224 -5.21 -0.10 -5.79
C THR A 224 -6.66 0.39 -5.69
N ALA A 225 -7.19 1.02 -6.75
CA ALA A 225 -8.60 1.40 -6.87
C ALA A 225 -9.53 0.17 -6.84
N SER A 226 -9.15 -0.90 -7.53
CA SER A 226 -9.87 -2.18 -7.46
C SER A 226 -9.91 -2.72 -6.03
N TYR A 227 -8.78 -2.68 -5.31
CA TYR A 227 -8.71 -3.07 -3.90
C TYR A 227 -9.65 -2.26 -3.01
N THR A 228 -9.54 -0.93 -3.05
CA THR A 228 -10.34 -0.06 -2.17
C THR A 228 -11.83 -0.15 -2.48
N CYS A 229 -12.21 -0.34 -3.73
CA CYS A 229 -13.59 -0.50 -4.16
C CYS A 229 -14.16 -1.86 -3.67
N VAL A 230 -13.43 -2.96 -3.86
CA VAL A 230 -13.85 -4.30 -3.40
C VAL A 230 -13.97 -4.33 -1.87
N LEU A 231 -13.00 -3.74 -1.16
CA LEU A 231 -13.04 -3.66 0.31
C LEU A 231 -14.28 -2.90 0.82
N ALA A 232 -14.67 -1.84 0.14
CA ALA A 232 -15.81 -1.01 0.54
C ALA A 232 -17.16 -1.64 0.15
N TRP A 233 -17.26 -2.24 -1.02
CA TRP A 233 -18.55 -2.52 -1.62
C TRP A 233 -18.88 -4.01 -1.80
N LEU A 234 -17.91 -4.93 -1.63
CA LEU A 234 -18.20 -6.37 -1.75
C LEU A 234 -19.19 -6.86 -0.67
N PRO A 235 -19.03 -6.53 0.64
CA PRO A 235 -20.01 -6.95 1.64
C PRO A 235 -21.40 -6.36 1.40
N PRO A 236 -21.59 -5.03 1.21
CA PRO A 236 -22.90 -4.48 0.88
C PRO A 236 -23.56 -5.11 -0.35
N PHE A 237 -22.76 -5.42 -1.39
CA PHE A 237 -23.25 -6.09 -2.58
C PHE A 237 -23.88 -7.46 -2.26
N TYR A 238 -23.22 -8.29 -1.43
CA TYR A 238 -23.78 -9.59 -1.06
C TYR A 238 -24.94 -9.50 -0.08
N VAL A 239 -24.97 -8.48 0.78
CA VAL A 239 -26.13 -8.21 1.63
C VAL A 239 -27.36 -7.87 0.79
N GLU A 240 -27.22 -7.10 -0.29
CA GLU A 240 -28.30 -6.87 -1.25
C GLU A 240 -28.75 -8.13 -2.01
N GLN A 241 -27.86 -9.12 -2.13
CA GLN A 241 -28.20 -10.45 -2.67
C GLN A 241 -28.88 -11.39 -1.65
N GLY A 242 -29.22 -10.88 -0.46
CA GLY A 242 -29.89 -11.61 0.61
C GLY A 242 -28.98 -12.34 1.60
N TRP A 243 -27.67 -12.06 1.57
CA TRP A 243 -26.74 -12.64 2.56
C TRP A 243 -26.83 -11.89 3.89
N SER A 244 -26.51 -12.59 5.00
CA SER A 244 -26.32 -11.91 6.28
C SER A 244 -25.00 -11.13 6.28
N ASP A 245 -24.93 -10.06 7.07
CA ASP A 245 -23.70 -9.27 7.28
C ASP A 245 -22.52 -10.15 7.68
N THR A 246 -22.77 -11.18 8.50
CA THR A 246 -21.74 -12.14 8.94
C THR A 246 -21.17 -12.93 7.76
N HIS A 247 -22.00 -13.49 6.88
CA HIS A 247 -21.54 -14.26 5.74
C HIS A 247 -20.82 -13.37 4.71
N ALA A 248 -21.33 -12.17 4.47
CA ALA A 248 -20.68 -11.19 3.59
C ALA A 248 -19.31 -10.74 4.15
N GLY A 249 -19.22 -10.53 5.46
CA GLY A 249 -17.96 -10.24 6.15
C GLY A 249 -16.96 -11.40 6.09
N LEU A 250 -17.41 -12.65 6.26
CA LEU A 250 -16.55 -13.83 6.11
C LEU A 250 -16.01 -13.99 4.68
N LEU A 251 -16.82 -13.68 3.67
CA LEU A 251 -16.36 -13.71 2.27
C LEU A 251 -15.25 -12.67 2.03
N LEU A 252 -15.38 -11.46 2.58
CA LEU A 252 -14.33 -10.45 2.52
C LEU A 252 -13.06 -10.89 3.28
N ALA A 253 -13.21 -11.51 4.44
CA ALA A 253 -12.08 -12.05 5.20
C ALA A 253 -11.33 -13.15 4.42
N TYR A 254 -12.07 -14.02 3.72
CA TYR A 254 -11.50 -15.01 2.82
C TYR A 254 -10.73 -14.36 1.67
N LEU A 255 -11.33 -13.35 1.00
CA LEU A 255 -10.68 -12.57 -0.06
C LEU A 255 -9.36 -11.98 0.45
N THR A 256 -9.37 -11.31 1.61
CA THR A 256 -8.18 -10.71 2.21
C THR A 256 -7.11 -11.76 2.55
N SER A 257 -7.53 -12.95 2.97
CA SER A 257 -6.60 -14.06 3.19
C SER A 257 -5.90 -14.49 1.89
N MET A 258 -6.63 -14.52 0.78
CA MET A 258 -6.08 -14.79 -0.55
C MET A 258 -5.14 -13.66 -1.02
N GLU A 259 -5.45 -12.40 -0.68
CA GLU A 259 -4.53 -11.26 -0.93
C GLU A 259 -3.20 -11.43 -0.20
N VAL A 260 -3.22 -11.82 1.07
CA VAL A 260 -2.01 -12.06 1.88
C VAL A 260 -1.15 -13.15 1.25
N VAL A 261 -1.75 -14.28 0.88
CA VAL A 261 -1.05 -15.40 0.22
C VAL A 261 -0.47 -14.96 -1.13
N SER A 262 -1.28 -14.31 -1.95
CA SER A 262 -0.87 -13.85 -3.27
C SER A 262 0.22 -12.78 -3.22
N GLY A 263 0.14 -11.88 -2.23
CA GLY A 263 1.15 -10.85 -1.98
C GLY A 263 2.55 -11.40 -1.76
N LEU A 264 2.68 -12.64 -1.29
CA LEU A 264 3.93 -13.36 -1.13
C LEU A 264 4.27 -14.23 -2.36
N VAL A 265 3.30 -15.01 -2.83
CA VAL A 265 3.51 -16.01 -3.88
C VAL A 265 3.79 -15.37 -5.23
N MET A 266 3.07 -14.32 -5.62
CA MET A 266 3.23 -13.72 -6.95
C MET A 266 4.57 -12.98 -7.12
N PRO A 267 5.08 -12.20 -6.15
CA PRO A 267 6.44 -11.67 -6.20
C PRO A 267 7.52 -12.77 -6.21
N ALA A 268 7.34 -13.85 -5.45
CA ALA A 268 8.26 -14.98 -5.45
C ALA A 268 8.29 -15.68 -6.81
N LEU A 269 7.13 -15.84 -7.46
CA LEU A 269 7.05 -16.36 -8.83
C LEU A 269 7.72 -15.40 -9.82
N ALA A 270 7.43 -14.10 -9.72
CA ALA A 270 8.02 -13.09 -10.57
C ALA A 270 9.54 -12.98 -10.40
N SER A 271 10.10 -13.27 -9.21
CA SER A 271 11.53 -13.20 -8.96
C SER A 271 12.37 -14.15 -9.81
N ARG A 272 11.74 -15.20 -10.36
CA ARG A 272 12.41 -16.21 -11.20
C ARG A 272 12.69 -15.76 -12.62
N HIS A 273 12.08 -14.66 -13.06
CA HIS A 273 12.19 -14.15 -14.43
C HIS A 273 12.50 -12.66 -14.43
N ALA A 274 13.32 -12.21 -15.39
CA ALA A 274 13.59 -10.78 -15.58
C ALA A 274 12.34 -10.03 -16.11
N ASP A 275 11.54 -10.71 -16.91
CA ASP A 275 10.28 -10.16 -17.45
C ASP A 275 9.14 -10.42 -16.48
N ARG A 276 8.59 -9.35 -15.89
CA ARG A 276 7.47 -9.42 -14.93
C ARG A 276 6.10 -9.50 -15.61
N ARG A 277 6.02 -9.26 -16.92
CA ARG A 277 4.74 -9.17 -17.66
C ARG A 277 3.87 -10.43 -17.57
N PRO A 278 4.41 -11.66 -17.71
CA PRO A 278 3.58 -12.87 -17.60
C PRO A 278 2.85 -12.98 -16.25
N VAL A 279 3.54 -12.67 -15.14
CA VAL A 279 2.93 -12.72 -13.81
C VAL A 279 1.94 -11.58 -13.60
N LEU A 280 2.23 -10.37 -14.14
CA LEU A 280 1.27 -9.26 -14.14
C LEU A 280 0.00 -9.60 -14.92
N LEU A 281 0.13 -10.24 -16.09
CA LEU A 281 -1.03 -10.67 -16.88
C LEU A 281 -1.83 -11.77 -16.17
N LEU A 282 -1.16 -12.68 -15.47
CA LEU A 282 -1.82 -13.71 -14.67
C LEU A 282 -2.69 -13.10 -13.56
N VAL A 283 -2.14 -12.16 -12.77
CA VAL A 283 -2.92 -11.51 -11.70
C VAL A 283 -4.03 -10.64 -12.26
N LEU A 284 -3.83 -9.94 -13.38
CA LEU A 284 -4.89 -9.17 -14.05
C LEU A 284 -5.99 -10.07 -14.60
N ALA A 285 -5.64 -11.21 -15.21
CA ALA A 285 -6.62 -12.19 -15.67
C ALA A 285 -7.46 -12.71 -14.50
N SER A 286 -6.86 -12.94 -13.33
CA SER A 286 -7.57 -13.32 -12.12
C SER A 286 -8.53 -12.22 -11.64
N VAL A 287 -8.11 -10.94 -11.63
CA VAL A 287 -8.99 -9.80 -11.30
C VAL A 287 -10.17 -9.70 -12.25
N ILE A 288 -9.90 -9.76 -13.56
CA ILE A 288 -10.93 -9.67 -14.60
C ILE A 288 -11.94 -10.82 -14.45
N ALA A 289 -11.45 -12.05 -14.29
CA ALA A 289 -12.32 -13.22 -14.11
C ALA A 289 -13.18 -13.11 -12.85
N GLY A 290 -12.61 -12.57 -11.75
CA GLY A 290 -13.36 -12.30 -10.53
C GLY A 290 -14.49 -11.27 -10.72
N PHE A 291 -14.21 -10.12 -11.37
CA PHE A 291 -15.24 -9.12 -11.66
C PHE A 291 -16.29 -9.64 -12.65
N VAL A 292 -15.88 -10.34 -13.70
CA VAL A 292 -16.82 -10.97 -14.64
C VAL A 292 -17.72 -11.98 -13.93
N GLY A 293 -17.18 -12.75 -12.99
CA GLY A 293 -17.96 -13.67 -12.17
C GLY A 293 -18.98 -12.96 -11.28
N LEU A 294 -18.62 -11.83 -10.65
CA LEU A 294 -19.55 -10.99 -9.87
C LEU A 294 -20.68 -10.40 -10.74
N ILE A 295 -20.41 -10.13 -12.02
CA ILE A 295 -21.40 -9.59 -12.95
C ILE A 295 -22.36 -10.68 -13.44
N LEU A 296 -21.83 -11.83 -13.86
CA LEU A 296 -22.61 -12.85 -14.59
C LEU A 296 -23.31 -13.84 -13.65
N ALA A 297 -22.68 -14.20 -12.53
CA ALA A 297 -23.17 -15.26 -11.65
C ALA A 297 -22.74 -15.03 -10.17
N PRO A 298 -23.11 -13.90 -9.55
CA PRO A 298 -22.57 -13.50 -8.24
C PRO A 298 -22.82 -14.55 -7.16
N VAL A 299 -24.01 -15.15 -7.12
CA VAL A 299 -24.41 -16.11 -6.07
C VAL A 299 -24.07 -17.56 -6.39
N ALA A 300 -23.70 -17.88 -7.64
CA ALA A 300 -23.43 -19.27 -8.01
C ALA A 300 -22.10 -19.78 -7.42
N TYR A 301 -21.05 -18.96 -7.46
CA TYR A 301 -19.71 -19.35 -6.99
C TYR A 301 -18.99 -18.19 -6.25
N PRO A 302 -19.59 -17.62 -5.20
CA PRO A 302 -19.08 -16.40 -4.53
C PRO A 302 -17.65 -16.57 -3.99
N VAL A 303 -17.34 -17.74 -3.45
CA VAL A 303 -15.99 -18.06 -2.93
C VAL A 303 -14.95 -18.09 -4.06
N VAL A 304 -15.32 -18.57 -5.25
CA VAL A 304 -14.41 -18.59 -6.41
C VAL A 304 -14.12 -17.16 -6.87
N TRP A 305 -15.15 -16.33 -6.99
CA TRP A 305 -14.98 -14.93 -7.41
C TRP A 305 -14.17 -14.12 -6.41
N ALA A 306 -14.48 -14.26 -5.13
CA ALA A 306 -13.70 -13.62 -4.06
C ALA A 306 -12.24 -14.13 -4.02
N GLY A 307 -12.01 -15.43 -4.22
CA GLY A 307 -10.67 -16.01 -4.30
C GLY A 307 -9.85 -15.45 -5.47
N LEU A 308 -10.46 -15.37 -6.66
CA LEU A 308 -9.83 -14.81 -7.86
C LEU A 308 -9.50 -13.33 -7.69
N LEU A 309 -10.41 -12.54 -7.11
CA LEU A 309 -10.15 -11.14 -6.80
C LEU A 309 -9.02 -11.01 -5.78
N GLY A 310 -9.04 -11.81 -4.70
CA GLY A 310 -7.99 -11.78 -3.69
C GLY A 310 -6.61 -12.14 -4.25
N ILE A 311 -6.51 -13.19 -5.07
CA ILE A 311 -5.26 -13.57 -5.75
C ILE A 311 -4.79 -12.45 -6.68
N GLY A 312 -5.67 -11.90 -7.49
CA GLY A 312 -5.32 -10.87 -8.45
C GLY A 312 -4.89 -9.57 -7.79
N ILE A 313 -5.71 -9.02 -6.90
CA ILE A 313 -5.47 -7.74 -6.20
C ILE A 313 -4.23 -7.85 -5.30
N GLY A 314 -4.12 -8.94 -4.51
CA GLY A 314 -3.00 -9.14 -3.60
C GLY A 314 -1.65 -9.26 -4.30
N GLY A 315 -1.59 -9.87 -5.48
CA GLY A 315 -0.38 -9.95 -6.29
C GLY A 315 -0.06 -8.66 -7.04
N LEU A 316 -1.09 -7.93 -7.50
CA LEU A 316 -0.93 -6.74 -8.32
C LEU A 316 -0.23 -5.60 -7.58
N PHE A 317 -0.53 -5.41 -6.29
CA PHE A 317 0.04 -4.34 -5.47
C PHE A 317 1.59 -4.43 -5.38
N PRO A 318 2.20 -5.53 -4.89
CA PRO A 318 3.66 -5.63 -4.84
C PRO A 318 4.31 -5.68 -6.23
N LEU A 319 3.69 -6.34 -7.21
CA LEU A 319 4.25 -6.47 -8.55
C LEU A 319 4.37 -5.12 -9.25
N SER A 320 3.39 -4.24 -9.12
CA SER A 320 3.46 -2.89 -9.71
C SER A 320 4.58 -2.05 -9.11
N LEU A 321 4.86 -2.20 -7.81
CA LEU A 321 6.01 -1.54 -7.17
C LEU A 321 7.34 -2.16 -7.60
N ILE A 322 7.42 -3.49 -7.73
CA ILE A 322 8.61 -4.19 -8.24
C ILE A 322 8.94 -3.71 -9.65
N VAL A 323 7.95 -3.64 -10.53
CA VAL A 323 8.15 -3.12 -11.89
C VAL A 323 8.63 -1.66 -11.87
N ALA A 324 8.07 -0.82 -10.99
CA ALA A 324 8.57 0.55 -10.85
C ALA A 324 10.04 0.58 -10.40
N MET A 325 10.43 -0.28 -9.46
CA MET A 325 11.81 -0.39 -8.99
C MET A 325 12.76 -0.94 -10.06
N ASP A 326 12.29 -1.85 -10.90
CA ASP A 326 13.08 -2.46 -11.99
C ASP A 326 13.45 -1.43 -13.09
N HIS A 327 12.77 -0.27 -13.16
CA HIS A 327 13.07 0.81 -14.10
C HIS A 327 14.31 1.63 -13.73
N MET A 328 14.82 1.51 -12.52
CA MET A 328 15.92 2.32 -12.00
C MET A 328 16.96 1.44 -11.32
N ASP A 329 18.22 1.47 -11.76
CA ASP A 329 19.30 0.69 -11.13
C ASP A 329 19.66 1.25 -9.74
N ALA A 330 19.79 2.59 -9.64
CA ALA A 330 20.16 3.24 -8.39
C ALA A 330 19.03 3.12 -7.34
N PRO A 331 19.31 2.57 -6.13
CA PRO A 331 18.30 2.34 -5.09
C PRO A 331 17.55 3.61 -4.68
N ARG A 332 18.26 4.73 -4.54
CA ARG A 332 17.67 6.03 -4.19
C ARG A 332 16.66 6.49 -5.25
N ARG A 333 17.00 6.40 -6.53
CA ARG A 333 16.11 6.77 -7.64
C ARG A 333 14.92 5.81 -7.75
N ALA A 334 15.14 4.51 -7.54
CA ALA A 334 14.05 3.53 -7.49
C ALA A 334 13.08 3.83 -6.35
N GLY A 335 13.58 4.20 -5.17
CA GLY A 335 12.77 4.65 -4.04
C GLY A 335 11.96 5.92 -4.35
N GLN A 336 12.56 6.92 -4.99
CA GLN A 336 11.86 8.15 -5.43
C GLN A 336 10.77 7.84 -6.46
N LEU A 337 11.06 6.97 -7.43
CA LEU A 337 10.07 6.56 -8.44
C LEU A 337 8.90 5.80 -7.80
N THR A 338 9.16 4.86 -6.90
CA THR A 338 8.09 4.14 -6.20
C THR A 338 7.27 5.05 -5.28
N ALA A 339 7.89 6.05 -4.64
CA ALA A 339 7.18 7.06 -3.88
C ALA A 339 6.25 7.91 -4.77
N PHE A 340 6.73 8.33 -5.94
CA PHE A 340 5.91 9.04 -6.93
C PHE A 340 4.74 8.17 -7.42
N VAL A 341 5.02 6.93 -7.79
CA VAL A 341 4.03 5.94 -8.26
C VAL A 341 2.94 5.71 -7.21
N GLN A 342 3.31 5.50 -5.95
CA GLN A 342 2.37 5.32 -4.86
C GLN A 342 1.60 6.62 -4.55
N GLY A 343 2.26 7.78 -4.62
CA GLY A 343 1.60 9.07 -4.43
C GLY A 343 0.47 9.29 -5.42
N VAL A 344 0.75 9.17 -6.72
CA VAL A 344 -0.25 9.24 -7.78
C VAL A 344 -1.33 8.17 -7.58
N GLY A 345 -0.92 6.95 -7.26
CA GLY A 345 -1.83 5.83 -7.11
C GLY A 345 -2.79 5.97 -5.95
N TYR A 346 -2.35 6.43 -4.79
CA TYR A 346 -3.25 6.64 -3.64
C TYR A 346 -4.25 7.78 -3.89
N LEU A 347 -3.87 8.81 -4.65
CA LEU A 347 -4.84 9.84 -5.06
C LEU A 347 -5.94 9.25 -5.94
N ILE A 348 -5.61 8.36 -6.88
CA ILE A 348 -6.58 7.65 -7.72
C ILE A 348 -7.43 6.70 -6.87
N ALA A 349 -6.79 5.90 -6.02
CA ALA A 349 -7.45 4.89 -5.19
C ALA A 349 -8.44 5.50 -4.19
N ALA A 350 -8.15 6.68 -3.64
CA ALA A 350 -9.03 7.38 -2.70
C ALA A 350 -10.37 7.77 -3.33
N LEU A 351 -10.41 7.98 -4.64
CA LEU A 351 -11.62 8.39 -5.36
C LEU A 351 -12.49 7.19 -5.78
N SER A 352 -11.91 5.98 -5.88
CA SER A 352 -12.61 4.85 -6.49
C SER A 352 -13.87 4.40 -5.72
N PRO A 353 -13.89 4.31 -4.37
CA PRO A 353 -15.11 3.97 -3.65
C PRO A 353 -16.23 5.01 -3.82
N LEU A 354 -15.86 6.29 -3.95
CA LEU A 354 -16.81 7.36 -4.20
C LEU A 354 -17.44 7.24 -5.60
N ILE A 355 -16.62 6.97 -6.62
CA ILE A 355 -17.08 6.76 -7.99
C ILE A 355 -18.04 5.56 -8.04
N ALA A 356 -17.68 4.45 -7.41
CA ALA A 356 -18.53 3.27 -7.36
C ALA A 356 -19.84 3.52 -6.59
N GLY A 357 -19.79 4.25 -5.47
CA GLY A 357 -20.98 4.68 -4.74
C GLY A 357 -21.89 5.57 -5.56
N PHE A 358 -21.33 6.55 -6.26
CA PHE A 358 -22.09 7.42 -7.17
C PHE A 358 -22.76 6.62 -8.30
N ILE A 359 -22.03 5.66 -8.91
CA ILE A 359 -22.60 4.76 -9.92
C ILE A 359 -23.77 3.99 -9.33
N LYS A 360 -23.62 3.43 -8.12
CA LYS A 360 -24.69 2.71 -7.41
C LYS A 360 -25.92 3.58 -7.17
N ASP A 361 -25.73 4.84 -6.77
CA ASP A 361 -26.84 5.76 -6.50
C ASP A 361 -27.62 6.09 -7.79
N VAL A 362 -26.93 6.19 -8.92
CA VAL A 362 -27.55 6.52 -10.23
C VAL A 362 -28.17 5.29 -10.88
N SER A 363 -27.48 4.12 -10.87
CA SER A 363 -27.93 2.91 -11.56
C SER A 363 -28.76 1.96 -10.67
N SER A 364 -28.81 2.23 -9.36
CA SER A 364 -29.44 1.34 -8.36
C SER A 364 -28.83 -0.07 -8.29
N SER A 365 -27.66 -0.29 -8.91
CA SER A 365 -26.98 -1.57 -8.99
C SER A 365 -25.47 -1.41 -8.80
N PHE A 366 -24.80 -2.43 -8.24
CA PHE A 366 -23.34 -2.50 -8.20
C PHE A 366 -22.72 -3.08 -9.48
N THR A 367 -23.55 -3.66 -10.35
CA THR A 367 -23.07 -4.36 -11.57
C THR A 367 -22.27 -3.44 -12.47
N GLU A 368 -22.71 -2.19 -12.64
CA GLU A 368 -22.01 -1.18 -13.45
C GLU A 368 -20.67 -0.76 -12.84
N ALA A 369 -20.58 -0.74 -11.52
CA ALA A 369 -19.31 -0.47 -10.83
C ALA A 369 -18.32 -1.62 -11.05
N TRP A 370 -18.78 -2.88 -10.96
CA TRP A 370 -17.97 -4.06 -11.27
C TRP A 370 -17.57 -4.11 -12.75
N LEU A 371 -18.47 -3.72 -13.65
CA LEU A 371 -18.19 -3.64 -15.08
C LEU A 371 -17.11 -2.59 -15.36
N LEU A 372 -17.20 -1.41 -14.76
CA LEU A 372 -16.18 -0.37 -14.89
C LEU A 372 -14.80 -0.91 -14.46
N LEU A 373 -14.72 -1.58 -13.29
CA LEU A 373 -13.47 -2.15 -12.79
C LEU A 373 -12.94 -3.29 -13.68
N ALA A 374 -13.81 -4.12 -14.25
CA ALA A 374 -13.44 -5.15 -15.21
C ALA A 374 -12.85 -4.52 -16.49
N VAL A 375 -13.49 -3.50 -17.06
CA VAL A 375 -13.01 -2.78 -18.24
C VAL A 375 -11.69 -2.08 -17.96
N VAL A 376 -11.55 -1.40 -16.80
CA VAL A 376 -10.30 -0.76 -16.37
C VAL A 376 -9.21 -1.81 -16.25
N SER A 377 -9.47 -2.96 -15.62
CA SER A 377 -8.50 -4.05 -15.47
C SER A 377 -8.09 -4.66 -16.82
N ALA A 378 -9.04 -4.77 -17.77
CA ALA A 378 -8.74 -5.16 -19.13
C ALA A 378 -7.85 -4.13 -19.84
N GLY A 379 -8.11 -2.83 -19.66
CA GLY A 379 -7.25 -1.75 -20.15
C GLY A 379 -5.82 -1.81 -19.57
N MET A 380 -5.67 -2.22 -18.32
CA MET A 380 -4.36 -2.40 -17.68
C MET A 380 -3.52 -3.49 -18.38
N THR A 381 -4.13 -4.50 -19.01
CA THR A 381 -3.38 -5.54 -19.75
C THR A 381 -2.62 -4.94 -20.94
N PHE A 382 -3.18 -3.90 -21.59
CA PHE A 382 -2.47 -3.16 -22.64
C PHE A 382 -1.32 -2.32 -22.07
N MET A 383 -1.49 -1.76 -20.86
CA MET A 383 -0.40 -1.04 -20.18
C MET A 383 0.78 -1.98 -19.86
N VAL A 384 0.51 -3.23 -19.47
CA VAL A 384 1.54 -4.24 -19.18
C VAL A 384 2.44 -4.50 -20.39
N GLN A 385 1.92 -4.43 -21.61
CA GLN A 385 2.74 -4.62 -22.83
C GLN A 385 3.86 -3.56 -22.93
N ARG A 386 3.64 -2.39 -22.36
CA ARG A 386 4.64 -1.32 -22.30
C ARG A 386 5.75 -1.57 -21.27
N PHE A 387 5.62 -2.53 -20.35
CA PHE A 387 6.61 -2.84 -19.29
C PHE A 387 7.66 -3.85 -19.76
N ARG A 388 8.22 -3.64 -20.95
CA ARG A 388 9.27 -4.48 -21.52
C ARG A 388 10.61 -4.15 -20.84
N PRO A 389 11.31 -5.13 -20.23
CA PRO A 389 12.58 -4.85 -19.51
C PRO A 389 13.63 -4.16 -20.38
N ALA A 390 13.73 -4.52 -21.67
CA ALA A 390 14.67 -3.92 -22.61
C ALA A 390 14.48 -2.41 -22.82
N ASP A 391 13.29 -1.87 -22.50
CA ASP A 391 12.97 -0.46 -22.69
C ASP A 391 13.21 0.38 -21.43
N TYR A 392 13.42 -0.25 -20.26
CA TYR A 392 13.54 0.46 -18.98
C TYR A 392 14.64 1.54 -18.97
N PRO A 393 15.89 1.27 -19.42
CA PRO A 393 16.95 2.27 -19.41
C PRO A 393 16.64 3.51 -20.26
N ARG A 394 15.91 3.33 -21.37
CA ARG A 394 15.61 4.42 -22.31
C ARG A 394 14.68 5.49 -21.74
N HIS A 395 13.79 5.11 -20.82
CA HIS A 395 12.78 6.01 -20.27
C HIS A 395 13.29 6.99 -19.22
N PHE A 396 14.44 6.65 -18.59
CA PHE A 396 15.02 7.42 -17.50
C PHE A 396 16.50 7.76 -17.76
N ALA A 397 17.01 7.50 -18.98
CA ALA A 397 18.32 7.97 -19.39
C ALA A 397 18.37 9.50 -19.27
N VAL A 398 19.45 10.01 -18.68
CA VAL A 398 19.75 11.44 -18.69
C VAL A 398 19.94 11.82 -20.16
N ARG A 399 19.16 12.76 -20.67
CA ARG A 399 19.47 13.38 -21.97
C ARG A 399 20.83 14.07 -21.82
N SER A 400 21.87 13.48 -22.36
CA SER A 400 23.12 14.19 -22.55
C SER A 400 22.80 15.48 -23.29
N ALA A 401 23.19 16.62 -22.73
CA ALA A 401 23.13 17.87 -23.46
C ALA A 401 23.88 17.64 -24.80
N PRO A 402 23.36 18.12 -25.95
CA PRO A 402 24.13 18.06 -27.19
C PRO A 402 25.45 18.72 -26.90
N ALA A 403 26.56 18.01 -27.18
CA ALA A 403 27.89 18.58 -27.12
C ALA A 403 27.85 19.92 -27.87
N ALA A 404 28.14 21.01 -27.16
CA ALA A 404 28.26 22.31 -27.80
C ALA A 404 29.27 22.12 -28.91
N ALA A 405 28.81 22.28 -30.15
CA ALA A 405 29.66 22.22 -31.30
C ALA A 405 30.77 23.26 -31.09
N GLU A 406 31.98 22.78 -30.91
CA GLU A 406 33.17 23.62 -30.96
C GLU A 406 33.15 24.35 -32.30
N ARG A 407 32.99 25.66 -32.23
CA ARG A 407 33.35 26.58 -33.31
C ARG A 407 34.55 27.39 -32.89
#